data_8c15b34866cfc2ed18ac321344a4505c
#
_entry.id   8c15b34866cfc2ed18ac321344a4505c
#
_cell.length_a   1.000
_cell.length_b   1.000
_cell.length_c   1.000
_cell.angle_alpha   90.00
_cell.angle_beta   90.00
_cell.angle_gamma   90.00
#
_symmetry.space_group_name_H-M   'P 1'
#
loop_
_entity.id
_entity.type
_entity.pdbx_description
1 polymer ?
#
loop_
_entity_poly.entity_id
_entity_poly.type
_entity_poly.pdbx_seq_one_letter_code
_entity_poly.pdbx_strand_id
1 'polypeptide(L)'
;MEYLNKENIARSTAEVEYHPLVPFLPENAKVLFLGSFPPARKRWCMNFYYPNFINDHWRIEGEVFFADRNHFVDESGKRFRLEEIVAFCQAKGIAFYDTATAVRRLKDNASDKYLEVVQPTDIRALLRQLPHCRAIVTTGEKATTTACATLGIGAVPKVDTYISIPNTSIVFYRLPSSSRAYPLAFAKKAESYRRMFEELGGTPPNLPEGEETGGSSLPKLGESEGASQLRPGIYITNGKKIIIK
;
A
#
# COMPACT_ATOMS: atom_id res chain seq x y z
N MET A 1 35.12 17.71 -3.42
CA MET A 1 35.58 16.55 -2.65
C MET A 1 34.94 16.43 -1.26
N GLU A 2 34.61 17.53 -0.58
CA GLU A 2 34.07 17.53 0.81
C GLU A 2 32.59 17.05 0.91
N TYR A 3 31.78 17.27 -0.11
CA TYR A 3 30.38 16.80 -0.13
C TYR A 3 30.23 15.27 -0.25
N LEU A 4 31.11 14.62 -1.03
CA LEU A 4 31.12 13.16 -1.18
C LEU A 4 31.53 12.44 0.11
N ASN A 5 32.31 13.10 0.97
CA ASN A 5 32.77 12.52 2.23
C ASN A 5 31.67 12.51 3.32
N LYS A 6 30.78 13.53 3.36
CA LYS A 6 29.70 13.62 4.35
C LYS A 6 28.58 12.59 4.10
N GLU A 7 28.22 12.32 2.84
CA GLU A 7 27.23 11.29 2.50
C GLU A 7 27.78 9.88 2.79
N ASN A 8 29.04 9.61 2.51
CA ASN A 8 29.67 8.33 2.82
C ASN A 8 29.81 8.10 4.33
N ILE A 9 30.11 9.14 5.11
CA ILE A 9 30.15 9.07 6.58
C ILE A 9 28.75 8.80 7.13
N ALA A 10 27.71 9.50 6.65
CA ALA A 10 26.34 9.26 7.08
C ALA A 10 25.84 7.83 6.76
N ARG A 11 26.26 7.27 5.62
CA ARG A 11 25.96 5.86 5.27
C ARG A 11 26.64 4.87 6.21
N SER A 12 27.89 5.16 6.61
CA SER A 12 28.66 4.26 7.45
C SER A 12 28.22 4.25 8.93
N THR A 13 27.51 5.29 9.39
CA THR A 13 27.11 5.44 10.80
C THR A 13 25.62 5.19 11.05
N ALA A 14 24.78 5.19 10.00
CA ALA A 14 23.35 4.93 10.16
C ALA A 14 23.08 3.44 10.43
N GLU A 15 22.41 3.14 11.54
CA GLU A 15 22.00 1.78 11.88
C GLU A 15 21.02 1.21 10.84
N VAL A 16 21.05 -0.11 10.69
CA VAL A 16 20.09 -0.84 9.85
C VAL A 16 18.79 -0.99 10.62
N GLU A 17 17.73 -0.44 10.07
CA GLU A 17 16.35 -0.62 10.56
C GLU A 17 15.72 -1.81 9.85
N TYR A 18 15.23 -2.81 10.60
CA TYR A 18 14.47 -3.93 10.07
C TYR A 18 12.97 -3.62 10.08
N HIS A 19 12.24 -4.18 9.11
CA HIS A 19 10.80 -3.94 8.96
C HIS A 19 10.04 -4.41 10.21
N PRO A 20 9.32 -3.52 10.90
CA PRO A 20 8.71 -3.83 12.20
C PRO A 20 7.35 -4.54 12.09
N LEU A 21 6.77 -4.61 10.90
CA LEU A 21 5.49 -5.28 10.65
C LEU A 21 5.72 -6.57 9.85
N VAL A 22 4.87 -7.56 10.08
CA VAL A 22 4.76 -8.75 9.22
C VAL A 22 3.84 -8.43 8.04
N PRO A 23 4.00 -9.07 6.87
CA PRO A 23 3.09 -8.89 5.74
C PRO A 23 1.63 -9.17 6.15
N PHE A 24 0.72 -8.30 5.74
CA PHE A 24 -0.72 -8.50 5.89
C PHE A 24 -1.25 -9.09 4.58
N LEU A 25 -1.53 -10.39 4.59
CA LEU A 25 -1.87 -11.18 3.41
C LEU A 25 -3.19 -11.94 3.62
N PRO A 26 -4.36 -11.30 3.46
CA PRO A 26 -5.64 -11.99 3.48
C PRO A 26 -5.69 -13.08 2.40
N GLU A 27 -6.30 -14.23 2.70
CA GLU A 27 -6.37 -15.38 1.77
C GLU A 27 -7.05 -15.02 0.43
N ASN A 28 -8.07 -14.14 0.48
CA ASN A 28 -8.79 -13.65 -0.69
C ASN A 28 -8.14 -12.44 -1.36
N ALA A 29 -6.89 -12.10 -1.02
CA ALA A 29 -6.27 -10.88 -1.51
C ALA A 29 -6.13 -10.87 -3.03
N LYS A 30 -6.66 -9.80 -3.64
CA LYS A 30 -6.66 -9.53 -5.09
C LYS A 30 -5.66 -8.45 -5.47
N VAL A 31 -5.33 -7.58 -4.50
CA VAL A 31 -4.44 -6.43 -4.67
C VAL A 31 -3.40 -6.44 -3.55
N LEU A 32 -2.13 -6.27 -3.93
CA LEU A 32 -1.02 -6.10 -3.00
C LEU A 32 -0.49 -4.67 -3.08
N PHE A 33 -0.75 -3.86 -2.05
CA PHE A 33 -0.11 -2.56 -1.90
C PHE A 33 1.29 -2.69 -1.33
N LEU A 34 2.24 -1.98 -1.94
CA LEU A 34 3.62 -1.93 -1.51
C LEU A 34 4.05 -0.48 -1.32
N GLY A 35 4.33 -0.09 -0.08
CA GLY A 35 5.03 1.15 0.24
C GLY A 35 6.55 0.98 0.10
N SER A 36 7.31 1.99 0.50
CA SER A 36 8.78 1.94 0.51
C SER A 36 9.31 1.27 1.78
N PHE A 37 8.97 1.85 2.93
CA PHE A 37 9.28 1.40 4.29
C PHE A 37 8.53 2.29 5.29
N PRO A 38 8.12 1.79 6.47
CA PRO A 38 7.38 2.59 7.42
C PRO A 38 8.17 3.81 7.93
N PRO A 39 7.51 4.92 8.25
CA PRO A 39 8.17 6.05 8.90
C PRO A 39 8.65 5.66 10.31
N ALA A 40 9.53 6.47 10.92
CA ALA A 40 9.98 6.26 12.29
C ALA A 40 8.81 6.14 13.27
N ARG A 41 8.92 5.25 14.27
CA ARG A 41 7.85 4.89 15.23
C ARG A 41 7.16 6.10 15.89
N LYS A 42 7.90 7.16 16.16
CA LYS A 42 7.35 8.41 16.74
C LYS A 42 6.28 9.08 15.90
N ARG A 43 6.11 8.68 14.62
CA ARG A 43 5.10 9.20 13.69
C ARG A 43 3.87 8.30 13.56
N TRP A 44 3.83 7.17 14.29
CA TRP A 44 2.75 6.20 14.18
C TRP A 44 1.59 6.56 15.10
N CYS A 45 0.39 6.50 14.57
CA CYS A 45 -0.85 6.58 15.33
C CYS A 45 -1.57 5.22 15.45
N MET A 46 -1.07 4.19 14.75
CA MET A 46 -1.55 2.81 14.83
C MET A 46 -0.45 1.82 14.45
N ASN A 47 -0.61 0.55 14.80
CA ASN A 47 0.36 -0.51 14.50
C ASN A 47 -0.02 -1.27 13.22
N PHE A 48 -0.07 -0.57 12.09
CA PHE A 48 -0.41 -1.11 10.78
C PHE A 48 0.24 -0.29 9.66
N TYR A 49 -0.05 -0.58 8.39
CA TYR A 49 0.48 0.12 7.22
C TYR A 49 -0.06 1.55 7.12
N TYR A 50 0.73 2.44 6.52
CA TYR A 50 0.44 3.89 6.45
C TYR A 50 0.08 4.48 7.83
N PRO A 51 0.92 4.25 8.86
CA PRO A 51 0.59 4.55 10.27
C PRO A 51 0.58 6.04 10.60
N ASN A 52 1.11 6.90 9.73
CA ASN A 52 1.21 8.32 10.02
C ASN A 52 -0.14 9.02 9.79
N PHE A 53 -0.70 9.61 10.85
CA PHE A 53 -2.01 10.27 10.82
C PHE A 53 -2.12 11.38 9.76
N ILE A 54 -1.01 12.03 9.41
CA ILE A 54 -0.98 13.04 8.36
C ILE A 54 -0.80 12.46 6.94
N ASN A 55 -0.66 11.13 6.78
CA ASN A 55 -0.72 10.49 5.47
C ASN A 55 -2.17 10.35 5.02
N ASP A 56 -2.43 10.52 3.73
CA ASP A 56 -3.80 10.51 3.19
C ASP A 56 -4.30 9.12 2.77
N HIS A 57 -3.49 8.06 2.85
CA HIS A 57 -3.88 6.73 2.32
C HIS A 57 -5.26 6.28 2.82
N TRP A 58 -5.47 6.20 4.12
CA TRP A 58 -6.74 5.76 4.69
C TRP A 58 -7.88 6.75 4.47
N ARG A 59 -7.56 8.03 4.26
CA ARG A 59 -8.55 9.03 3.83
C ARG A 59 -8.95 8.86 2.37
N ILE A 60 -7.99 8.46 1.52
CA ILE A 60 -8.26 8.15 0.11
C ILE A 60 -9.14 6.90 0.02
N GLU A 61 -8.83 5.83 0.77
CA GLU A 61 -9.66 4.62 0.81
C GLU A 61 -11.07 4.93 1.34
N GLY A 62 -11.21 5.75 2.38
CA GLY A 62 -12.51 6.21 2.88
C GLY A 62 -13.30 6.97 1.82
N GLU A 63 -12.68 7.90 1.10
CA GLU A 63 -13.30 8.66 0.01
C GLU A 63 -13.72 7.77 -1.16
N VAL A 64 -12.88 6.82 -1.53
CA VAL A 64 -13.12 5.94 -2.69
C VAL A 64 -14.25 4.96 -2.43
N PHE A 65 -14.26 4.31 -1.26
CA PHE A 65 -15.18 3.21 -0.97
C PHE A 65 -16.44 3.61 -0.21
N PHE A 66 -16.43 4.76 0.49
CA PHE A 66 -17.53 5.17 1.37
C PHE A 66 -18.02 6.60 1.09
N ALA A 67 -17.42 7.31 0.12
CA ALA A 67 -17.65 8.73 -0.13
C ALA A 67 -17.48 9.60 1.14
N ASP A 68 -16.65 9.15 2.06
CA ASP A 68 -16.34 9.80 3.32
C ASP A 68 -14.84 9.70 3.60
N ARG A 69 -14.12 10.80 3.37
CA ARG A 69 -12.67 10.87 3.62
C ARG A 69 -12.29 10.63 5.09
N ASN A 70 -13.22 10.75 6.01
CA ASN A 70 -12.98 10.56 7.43
C ASN A 70 -13.52 9.21 7.95
N HIS A 71 -14.01 8.34 7.08
CA HIS A 71 -14.59 7.05 7.43
C HIS A 71 -13.71 6.26 8.42
N PHE A 72 -12.41 6.19 8.18
CA PHE A 72 -11.45 5.48 9.03
C PHE A 72 -10.76 6.38 10.07
N VAL A 73 -11.24 7.63 10.28
CA VAL A 73 -10.57 8.61 11.12
C VAL A 73 -11.26 8.74 12.47
N ASP A 74 -10.50 8.62 13.56
CA ASP A 74 -10.88 9.07 14.89
C ASP A 74 -10.17 10.39 15.17
N GLU A 75 -10.86 11.51 14.90
CA GLU A 75 -10.31 12.85 15.09
C GLU A 75 -10.03 13.14 16.57
N SER A 76 -10.84 12.61 17.49
CA SER A 76 -10.69 12.82 18.93
C SER A 76 -9.37 12.26 19.45
N GLY A 77 -8.97 11.09 18.94
CA GLY A 77 -7.72 10.41 19.28
C GLY A 77 -6.57 10.75 18.33
N LYS A 78 -6.78 11.52 17.27
CA LYS A 78 -5.81 11.75 16.16
C LYS A 78 -5.19 10.43 15.70
N ARG A 79 -6.03 9.44 15.47
CA ARG A 79 -5.65 8.08 15.04
C ARG A 79 -6.60 7.56 13.98
N PHE A 80 -6.22 6.46 13.37
CA PHE A 80 -7.10 5.71 12.48
C PHE A 80 -7.80 4.58 13.25
N ARG A 81 -9.00 4.20 12.79
CA ARG A 81 -9.82 3.10 13.33
C ARG A 81 -9.29 1.77 12.80
N LEU A 82 -8.28 1.22 13.49
CA LEU A 82 -7.51 0.06 13.03
C LEU A 82 -8.39 -1.16 12.76
N GLU A 83 -9.32 -1.48 13.65
CA GLU A 83 -10.20 -2.65 13.51
C GLU A 83 -11.07 -2.55 12.24
N GLU A 84 -11.63 -1.35 11.97
CA GLU A 84 -12.43 -1.10 10.77
C GLU A 84 -11.58 -1.20 9.49
N ILE A 85 -10.35 -0.68 9.52
CA ILE A 85 -9.38 -0.80 8.41
C ILE A 85 -9.05 -2.27 8.13
N VAL A 86 -8.73 -3.06 9.15
CA VAL A 86 -8.38 -4.48 8.98
C VAL A 86 -9.58 -5.25 8.41
N ALA A 87 -10.78 -5.03 8.96
CA ALA A 87 -12.00 -5.65 8.46
C ALA A 87 -12.29 -5.28 6.99
N PHE A 88 -12.14 -4.00 6.64
CA PHE A 88 -12.26 -3.51 5.27
C PHE A 88 -11.26 -4.18 4.33
N CYS A 89 -9.98 -4.23 4.70
CA CYS A 89 -8.95 -4.84 3.86
C CYS A 89 -9.20 -6.34 3.64
N GLN A 90 -9.66 -7.06 4.67
CA GLN A 90 -10.05 -8.46 4.55
C GLN A 90 -11.25 -8.63 3.62
N ALA A 91 -12.31 -7.83 3.80
CA ALA A 91 -13.51 -7.90 2.98
C ALA A 91 -13.24 -7.56 1.49
N LYS A 92 -12.39 -6.58 1.23
CA LYS A 92 -12.03 -6.16 -0.14
C LYS A 92 -10.89 -6.95 -0.77
N GLY A 93 -10.22 -7.80 -0.03
CA GLY A 93 -9.07 -8.58 -0.52
C GLY A 93 -7.85 -7.69 -0.82
N ILE A 94 -7.53 -6.79 0.09
CA ILE A 94 -6.38 -5.87 -0.02
C ILE A 94 -5.27 -6.34 0.92
N ALA A 95 -4.12 -6.68 0.35
CA ALA A 95 -2.91 -7.05 1.06
C ALA A 95 -1.94 -5.87 1.16
N PHE A 96 -1.08 -5.87 2.18
CA PHE A 96 -0.08 -4.84 2.40
C PHE A 96 1.28 -5.43 2.77
N TYR A 97 2.31 -4.82 2.22
CA TYR A 97 3.68 -4.89 2.69
C TYR A 97 4.47 -3.66 2.19
N ASP A 98 5.79 -3.67 2.35
CA ASP A 98 6.68 -2.66 1.81
C ASP A 98 7.76 -3.29 0.91
N THR A 99 8.37 -2.51 0.04
CA THR A 99 9.36 -2.98 -0.93
C THR A 99 10.74 -3.25 -0.33
N ALA A 100 10.95 -2.91 0.94
CA ALA A 100 12.17 -3.19 1.67
C ALA A 100 11.89 -3.87 3.02
N THR A 101 12.69 -4.88 3.36
CA THR A 101 12.69 -5.56 4.67
C THR A 101 13.75 -4.99 5.60
N ALA A 102 14.78 -4.29 5.07
CA ALA A 102 15.74 -3.55 5.86
C ALA A 102 16.24 -2.31 5.11
N VAL A 103 16.43 -1.21 5.83
CA VAL A 103 16.89 0.08 5.31
C VAL A 103 17.91 0.73 6.24
N ARG A 104 18.67 1.71 5.72
CA ARG A 104 19.32 2.75 6.51
C ARG A 104 18.61 4.07 6.29
N ARG A 105 18.24 4.73 7.36
CA ARG A 105 17.63 6.06 7.33
C ARG A 105 18.71 7.12 7.48
N LEU A 106 19.09 7.76 6.38
CA LEU A 106 20.19 8.73 6.34
C LEU A 106 19.83 10.09 6.95
N LYS A 107 18.53 10.37 7.15
CA LYS A 107 18.04 11.57 7.84
C LYS A 107 16.78 11.25 8.65
N ASP A 108 16.64 11.85 9.81
CA ASP A 108 15.45 11.70 10.67
C ASP A 108 14.25 12.51 10.13
N ASN A 109 13.78 12.15 8.95
CA ASN A 109 12.58 12.70 8.34
C ASN A 109 11.72 11.60 7.71
N ALA A 110 10.54 11.95 7.20
CA ALA A 110 9.62 11.00 6.57
C ALA A 110 9.82 10.89 5.05
N SER A 111 10.88 11.47 4.50
CA SER A 111 11.11 11.46 3.05
C SER A 111 11.85 10.19 2.63
N ASP A 112 11.26 9.44 1.72
CA ASP A 112 11.85 8.24 1.12
C ASP A 112 13.16 8.51 0.36
N LYS A 113 13.43 9.77 0.00
CA LYS A 113 14.68 10.18 -0.65
C LYS A 113 15.91 9.81 0.18
N TYR A 114 15.76 9.76 1.51
CA TYR A 114 16.87 9.47 2.44
C TYR A 114 16.81 8.05 3.00
N LEU A 115 16.02 7.16 2.38
CA LEU A 115 16.05 5.73 2.66
C LEU A 115 17.01 5.03 1.70
N GLU A 116 18.03 4.40 2.25
CA GLU A 116 18.88 3.44 1.53
C GLU A 116 18.33 2.04 1.77
N VAL A 117 17.93 1.35 0.71
CA VAL A 117 17.45 -0.04 0.80
C VAL A 117 18.67 -0.94 1.01
N VAL A 118 18.70 -1.63 2.16
CA VAL A 118 19.74 -2.62 2.49
C VAL A 118 19.30 -4.00 2.04
N GLN A 119 18.03 -4.34 2.30
CA GLN A 119 17.45 -5.61 1.89
C GLN A 119 16.08 -5.36 1.24
N PRO A 120 15.95 -5.56 -0.06
CA PRO A 120 14.66 -5.49 -0.73
C PRO A 120 13.79 -6.69 -0.33
N THR A 121 12.47 -6.50 -0.41
CA THR A 121 11.48 -7.57 -0.20
C THR A 121 11.49 -8.54 -1.38
N ASP A 122 11.48 -9.85 -1.12
CA ASP A 122 11.17 -10.84 -2.15
C ASP A 122 9.67 -10.80 -2.48
N ILE A 123 9.32 -9.92 -3.43
CA ILE A 123 7.93 -9.73 -3.87
C ILE A 123 7.37 -11.01 -4.50
N ARG A 124 8.19 -11.81 -5.18
CA ARG A 124 7.75 -13.08 -5.76
C ARG A 124 7.37 -14.09 -4.67
N ALA A 125 8.08 -14.09 -3.54
CA ALA A 125 7.72 -14.92 -2.38
C ALA A 125 6.40 -14.48 -1.74
N LEU A 126 6.08 -13.18 -1.72
CA LEU A 126 4.77 -12.69 -1.28
C LEU A 126 3.66 -13.15 -2.23
N LEU A 127 3.88 -13.02 -3.54
CA LEU A 127 2.89 -13.41 -4.56
C LEU A 127 2.58 -14.91 -4.52
N ARG A 128 3.54 -15.77 -4.20
CA ARG A 128 3.28 -17.22 -4.01
C ARG A 128 2.30 -17.51 -2.87
N GLN A 129 2.15 -16.59 -1.92
CA GLN A 129 1.19 -16.69 -0.82
C GLN A 129 -0.17 -16.05 -1.15
N LEU A 130 -0.32 -15.43 -2.31
CA LEU A 130 -1.50 -14.68 -2.75
C LEU A 130 -2.01 -15.22 -4.10
N PRO A 131 -2.61 -16.42 -4.14
CA PRO A 131 -2.99 -17.10 -5.40
C PRO A 131 -4.05 -16.33 -6.19
N HIS A 132 -4.80 -15.45 -5.55
CA HIS A 132 -5.83 -14.63 -6.18
C HIS A 132 -5.37 -13.21 -6.54
N CYS A 133 -4.08 -12.88 -6.29
CA CYS A 133 -3.55 -11.54 -6.54
C CYS A 133 -3.51 -11.25 -8.05
N ARG A 134 -4.11 -10.14 -8.46
CA ARG A 134 -4.18 -9.67 -9.85
C ARG A 134 -3.37 -8.40 -10.09
N ALA A 135 -3.10 -7.66 -9.02
CA ALA A 135 -2.38 -6.40 -9.11
C ALA A 135 -1.41 -6.19 -7.96
N ILE A 136 -0.23 -5.69 -8.28
CA ILE A 136 0.67 -5.02 -7.35
C ILE A 136 0.47 -3.52 -7.54
N VAL A 137 0.37 -2.78 -6.44
CA VAL A 137 0.19 -1.33 -6.45
C VAL A 137 1.30 -0.70 -5.62
N THR A 138 2.06 0.20 -6.22
CA THR A 138 3.04 1.02 -5.49
C THR A 138 2.59 2.46 -5.41
N THR A 139 2.87 3.11 -4.28
CA THR A 139 2.58 4.53 -4.05
C THR A 139 3.88 5.29 -3.81
N GLY A 140 4.26 6.12 -4.76
CA GLY A 140 5.51 6.89 -4.70
C GLY A 140 6.67 6.26 -5.47
N GLU A 141 7.69 7.07 -5.72
CA GLU A 141 8.81 6.73 -6.62
C GLU A 141 9.72 5.65 -6.05
N LYS A 142 10.09 5.78 -4.77
CA LYS A 142 11.03 4.83 -4.12
C LYS A 142 10.48 3.41 -4.10
N ALA A 143 9.20 3.25 -3.71
CA ALA A 143 8.53 1.97 -3.73
C ALA A 143 8.51 1.38 -5.15
N THR A 144 8.14 2.19 -6.15
CA THR A 144 8.05 1.76 -7.54
C THR A 144 9.40 1.30 -8.09
N THR A 145 10.45 2.10 -7.93
CA THR A 145 11.78 1.75 -8.44
C THR A 145 12.37 0.52 -7.76
N THR A 146 12.17 0.37 -6.45
CA THR A 146 12.61 -0.82 -5.71
C THR A 146 11.86 -2.06 -6.17
N ALA A 147 10.53 -1.98 -6.34
CA ALA A 147 9.72 -3.09 -6.82
C ALA A 147 10.10 -3.49 -8.26
N CYS A 148 10.29 -2.52 -9.17
CA CYS A 148 10.73 -2.78 -10.53
C CYS A 148 12.08 -3.54 -10.55
N ALA A 149 13.05 -3.09 -9.77
CA ALA A 149 14.35 -3.76 -9.66
C ALA A 149 14.21 -5.21 -9.15
N THR A 150 13.40 -5.44 -8.12
CA THR A 150 13.16 -6.77 -7.54
C THR A 150 12.44 -7.71 -8.50
N LEU A 151 11.50 -7.20 -9.29
CA LEU A 151 10.71 -7.97 -10.25
C LEU A 151 11.42 -8.17 -11.60
N GLY A 152 12.55 -7.47 -11.85
CA GLY A 152 13.25 -7.49 -13.13
C GLY A 152 12.51 -6.71 -14.22
N ILE A 153 11.78 -5.67 -13.85
CA ILE A 153 11.04 -4.80 -14.77
C ILE A 153 11.97 -3.69 -15.26
N GLY A 154 12.27 -3.68 -16.55
CA GLY A 154 13.25 -2.75 -17.13
C GLY A 154 12.78 -1.30 -17.24
N ALA A 155 11.46 -1.05 -17.30
CA ALA A 155 10.89 0.30 -17.42
C ALA A 155 9.99 0.62 -16.23
N VAL A 156 10.27 1.73 -15.54
CA VAL A 156 9.42 2.25 -14.46
C VAL A 156 8.15 2.85 -15.08
N PRO A 157 6.94 2.40 -14.70
CA PRO A 157 5.70 2.98 -15.22
C PRO A 157 5.55 4.45 -14.82
N LYS A 158 4.86 5.21 -15.67
CA LYS A 158 4.48 6.59 -15.31
C LYS A 158 3.50 6.57 -14.14
N VAL A 159 3.45 7.66 -13.40
CA VAL A 159 2.41 7.83 -12.37
C VAL A 159 1.04 7.69 -13.02
N ASP A 160 0.13 6.99 -12.34
CA ASP A 160 -1.25 6.78 -12.77
C ASP A 160 -1.39 5.89 -14.02
N THR A 161 -0.42 4.98 -14.19
CA THR A 161 -0.43 3.94 -15.23
C THR A 161 -0.04 2.58 -14.67
N TYR A 162 -0.24 1.55 -15.47
CA TYR A 162 0.19 0.19 -15.15
C TYR A 162 0.95 -0.45 -16.30
N ILE A 163 1.62 -1.54 -16.00
CA ILE A 163 2.30 -2.44 -16.96
C ILE A 163 2.01 -3.88 -16.56
N SER A 164 2.10 -4.79 -17.50
CA SER A 164 2.03 -6.23 -17.21
C SER A 164 3.36 -6.72 -16.65
N ILE A 165 3.32 -7.59 -15.63
CA ILE A 165 4.53 -8.26 -15.12
C ILE A 165 4.82 -9.45 -16.02
N PRO A 166 6.03 -9.56 -16.61
CA PRO A 166 6.37 -10.64 -17.54
C PRO A 166 6.10 -12.02 -16.95
N ASN A 167 5.54 -12.91 -17.77
CA ASN A 167 5.21 -14.31 -17.44
C ASN A 167 4.19 -14.47 -16.29
N THR A 168 3.34 -13.46 -16.08
CA THR A 168 2.24 -13.52 -15.09
C THR A 168 0.98 -12.87 -15.67
N SER A 169 -0.18 -13.13 -15.02
CA SER A 169 -1.42 -12.39 -15.28
C SER A 169 -1.56 -11.14 -14.38
N ILE A 170 -0.49 -10.79 -13.64
CA ILE A 170 -0.51 -9.72 -12.65
C ILE A 170 -0.11 -8.41 -13.32
N VAL A 171 -0.85 -7.34 -13.06
CA VAL A 171 -0.50 -5.98 -13.47
C VAL A 171 0.21 -5.24 -12.34
N PHE A 172 1.07 -4.31 -12.70
CA PHE A 172 1.83 -3.49 -11.77
C PHE A 172 1.46 -2.01 -11.96
N TYR A 173 0.73 -1.47 -10.99
CA TYR A 173 0.29 -0.08 -10.97
C TYR A 173 1.28 0.81 -10.24
N ARG A 174 1.48 2.02 -10.76
CA ARG A 174 2.10 3.13 -10.04
C ARG A 174 1.08 4.22 -9.78
N LEU A 175 0.61 4.33 -8.55
CA LEU A 175 -0.26 5.41 -8.12
C LEU A 175 0.55 6.63 -7.61
N PRO A 176 -0.04 7.83 -7.57
CA PRO A 176 0.56 8.98 -6.92
C PRO A 176 0.77 8.68 -5.44
N SER A 177 1.80 9.28 -4.85
CA SER A 177 2.06 9.13 -3.42
C SER A 177 0.90 9.67 -2.59
N SER A 178 0.47 8.89 -1.58
CA SER A 178 -0.51 9.31 -0.58
C SER A 178 0.04 10.30 0.44
N SER A 179 1.33 10.59 0.43
CA SER A 179 1.94 11.61 1.30
C SER A 179 1.35 12.99 1.03
N ARG A 180 1.04 13.75 2.08
CA ARG A 180 0.64 15.16 1.93
C ARG A 180 1.75 16.06 1.37
N ALA A 181 3.00 15.65 1.50
CA ALA A 181 4.12 16.35 0.88
C ALA A 181 4.19 16.18 -0.65
N TYR A 182 3.48 15.20 -1.22
CA TYR A 182 3.40 15.02 -2.66
C TYR A 182 2.48 16.09 -3.27
N PRO A 183 2.96 16.88 -4.28
CA PRO A 183 2.28 18.07 -4.79
C PRO A 183 1.11 17.73 -5.72
N LEU A 184 0.13 16.98 -5.22
CA LEU A 184 -1.11 16.63 -5.92
C LEU A 184 -2.29 16.81 -4.96
N ALA A 185 -3.36 17.47 -5.43
CA ALA A 185 -4.57 17.67 -4.64
C ALA A 185 -5.20 16.34 -4.21
N PHE A 186 -5.79 16.31 -3.01
CA PHE A 186 -6.42 15.12 -2.44
C PHE A 186 -7.43 14.47 -3.39
N ALA A 187 -8.34 15.26 -3.99
CA ALA A 187 -9.35 14.76 -4.92
C ALA A 187 -8.74 14.06 -6.14
N LYS A 188 -7.60 14.55 -6.66
CA LYS A 188 -6.90 13.92 -7.76
C LYS A 188 -6.23 12.60 -7.36
N LYS A 189 -5.70 12.52 -6.13
CA LYS A 189 -5.20 11.25 -5.57
C LYS A 189 -6.34 10.23 -5.45
N ALA A 190 -7.47 10.63 -4.87
CA ALA A 190 -8.65 9.77 -4.71
C ALA A 190 -9.20 9.28 -6.06
N GLU A 191 -9.24 10.17 -7.08
CA GLU A 191 -9.65 9.81 -8.44
C GLU A 191 -8.73 8.74 -9.05
N SER A 192 -7.40 8.87 -8.89
CA SER A 192 -6.44 7.88 -9.37
C SER A 192 -6.65 6.49 -8.73
N TYR A 193 -6.89 6.46 -7.42
CA TYR A 193 -7.17 5.20 -6.71
C TYR A 193 -8.51 4.60 -7.14
N ARG A 194 -9.56 5.42 -7.27
CA ARG A 194 -10.88 4.97 -7.74
C ARG A 194 -10.78 4.32 -9.10
N ARG A 195 -10.16 4.98 -10.08
CA ARG A 195 -9.96 4.46 -11.44
C ARG A 195 -9.20 3.13 -11.42
N MET A 196 -8.13 3.00 -10.64
CA MET A 196 -7.41 1.74 -10.50
C MET A 196 -8.31 0.62 -9.97
N PHE A 197 -9.12 0.87 -8.93
CA PHE A 197 -10.03 -0.14 -8.41
C PHE A 197 -11.14 -0.51 -9.40
N GLU A 198 -11.67 0.44 -10.14
CA GLU A 198 -12.65 0.22 -11.22
C GLU A 198 -12.07 -0.67 -12.32
N GLU A 199 -10.87 -0.36 -12.81
CA GLU A 199 -10.15 -1.16 -13.82
C GLU A 199 -9.86 -2.60 -13.34
N LEU A 200 -9.64 -2.81 -12.05
CA LEU A 200 -9.47 -4.14 -11.47
C LEU A 200 -10.79 -4.88 -11.22
N GLY A 201 -11.94 -4.30 -11.59
CA GLY A 201 -13.27 -4.87 -11.43
C GLY A 201 -13.81 -4.78 -10.00
N GLY A 202 -13.27 -3.86 -9.20
CA GLY A 202 -13.81 -3.48 -7.89
C GLY A 202 -14.71 -2.27 -8.03
N THR A 203 -16.04 -2.45 -8.04
CA THR A 203 -16.98 -1.32 -8.03
C THR A 203 -16.93 -0.65 -6.66
N PRO A 204 -16.57 0.63 -6.53
CA PRO A 204 -16.85 1.40 -5.33
C PRO A 204 -18.36 1.55 -5.18
N PRO A 205 -18.95 1.39 -4.00
CA PRO A 205 -20.39 1.27 -3.81
C PRO A 205 -21.24 2.54 -4.03
N ASN A 206 -20.70 3.62 -4.59
CA ASN A 206 -21.45 4.90 -4.72
C ASN A 206 -21.16 5.68 -6.00
N LEU A 207 -21.14 5.04 -7.17
CA LEU A 207 -21.34 5.78 -8.42
C LEU A 207 -22.81 5.65 -8.84
N PRO A 208 -23.52 6.76 -9.22
CA PRO A 208 -24.77 6.65 -9.92
C PRO A 208 -24.51 5.86 -11.22
N GLU A 209 -25.39 4.91 -11.52
CA GLU A 209 -25.35 4.16 -12.78
C GLU A 209 -25.38 5.15 -13.96
N GLY A 210 -24.25 5.37 -14.57
CA GLY A 210 -24.05 6.20 -15.75
C GLY A 210 -23.56 5.32 -16.88
N GLU A 211 -24.26 5.38 -18.02
CA GLU A 211 -24.15 4.68 -19.28
C GLU A 211 -22.79 4.05 -19.61
N GLU A 212 -22.84 2.76 -19.98
CA GLU A 212 -21.70 1.96 -20.48
C GLU A 212 -21.10 2.60 -21.74
N THR A 213 -19.87 3.10 -21.62
CA THR A 213 -19.01 3.31 -22.79
C THR A 213 -18.05 2.14 -22.89
N GLY A 214 -18.19 1.41 -23.99
CA GLY A 214 -17.48 0.16 -24.26
C GLY A 214 -15.96 0.29 -24.26
N GLY A 215 -15.34 -0.51 -23.43
CA GLY A 215 -13.90 -0.76 -23.39
C GLY A 215 -13.65 -2.19 -22.91
N SER A 216 -12.82 -2.91 -23.61
CA SER A 216 -12.39 -4.32 -23.50
C SER A 216 -12.46 -4.90 -22.09
N SER A 217 -13.35 -5.86 -21.89
CA SER A 217 -13.71 -6.49 -20.63
C SER A 217 -12.67 -7.49 -20.13
N LEU A 218 -12.10 -7.19 -18.95
CA LEU A 218 -11.57 -8.21 -18.04
C LEU A 218 -12.74 -8.89 -17.29
N PRO A 219 -12.66 -10.17 -16.91
CA PRO A 219 -13.78 -10.89 -16.32
C PRO A 219 -14.20 -10.31 -14.96
N LYS A 220 -15.51 -10.06 -14.80
CA LYS A 220 -16.15 -9.52 -13.60
C LYS A 220 -15.95 -10.42 -12.37
N LEU A 221 -15.72 -9.81 -11.23
CA LEU A 221 -15.62 -10.46 -9.92
C LEU A 221 -17.00 -10.72 -9.33
N GLY A 222 -17.31 -11.98 -9.06
CA GLY A 222 -18.55 -12.39 -8.41
C GLY A 222 -18.68 -11.87 -6.98
N GLU A 223 -19.87 -11.46 -6.61
CA GLU A 223 -20.27 -11.04 -5.27
C GLU A 223 -20.19 -12.20 -4.28
N SER A 224 -19.65 -12.00 -3.09
CA SER A 224 -19.84 -12.87 -1.95
C SER A 224 -20.50 -12.08 -0.82
N GLU A 225 -21.74 -12.42 -0.51
CA GLU A 225 -22.46 -11.98 0.68
C GLU A 225 -21.80 -12.52 1.96
N GLY A 226 -21.74 -11.69 2.99
CA GLY A 226 -21.43 -12.12 4.34
C GLY A 226 -20.46 -11.24 5.11
N ALA A 227 -20.93 -10.08 5.62
CA ALA A 227 -20.21 -9.35 6.64
C ALA A 227 -20.39 -10.03 8.00
N SER A 228 -19.39 -10.80 8.45
CA SER A 228 -19.32 -11.27 9.84
C SER A 228 -18.56 -10.26 10.70
N GLN A 229 -19.18 -9.80 11.78
CA GLN A 229 -18.58 -8.92 12.79
C GLN A 229 -17.39 -9.64 13.45
N LEU A 230 -16.21 -9.06 13.32
CA LEU A 230 -15.01 -9.54 14.01
C LEU A 230 -15.06 -9.12 15.49
N ARG A 231 -14.94 -10.10 16.39
CA ARG A 231 -14.78 -9.86 17.84
C ARG A 231 -13.32 -9.58 18.16
N PRO A 232 -12.99 -8.85 19.25
CA PRO A 232 -11.63 -8.77 19.75
C PRO A 232 -11.07 -10.19 19.93
N GLY A 233 -9.87 -10.45 19.38
CA GLY A 233 -9.38 -11.81 19.38
C GLY A 233 -8.00 -11.96 18.76
N ILE A 234 -7.51 -13.19 18.80
CA ILE A 234 -6.24 -13.60 18.23
C ILE A 234 -6.54 -14.17 16.85
N TYR A 235 -5.99 -13.56 15.80
CA TYR A 235 -6.12 -14.04 14.43
C TYR A 235 -4.83 -14.73 14.01
N ILE A 236 -4.94 -15.86 13.34
CA ILE A 236 -3.79 -16.60 12.79
C ILE A 236 -3.91 -16.49 11.27
N THR A 237 -2.94 -15.81 10.63
CA THR A 237 -2.77 -15.83 9.19
C THR A 237 -1.40 -16.44 8.89
N ASN A 238 -1.37 -17.47 8.05
CA ASN A 238 -0.14 -18.19 7.66
C ASN A 238 0.71 -18.64 8.87
N GLY A 239 0.07 -19.18 9.91
CA GLY A 239 0.74 -19.71 11.09
C GLY A 239 1.29 -18.67 12.08
N LYS A 240 1.02 -17.39 11.89
CA LYS A 240 1.43 -16.31 12.82
C LYS A 240 0.24 -15.62 13.47
N LYS A 241 0.39 -15.35 14.77
CA LYS A 241 -0.63 -14.82 15.67
C LYS A 241 -0.69 -13.28 15.58
N ILE A 242 -1.85 -12.73 15.15
CA ILE A 242 -2.15 -11.30 15.21
C ILE A 242 -3.10 -11.09 16.39
N ILE A 243 -2.73 -10.25 17.34
CA ILE A 243 -3.58 -9.91 18.49
C ILE A 243 -4.18 -8.53 18.20
N ILE A 244 -5.51 -8.49 18.03
CA ILE A 244 -6.30 -7.25 18.02
C ILE A 244 -6.83 -7.09 19.46
N LYS A 245 -6.36 -6.04 20.15
CA LYS A 245 -6.83 -5.67 21.48
C LYS A 245 -7.93 -4.65 21.35
#